data_287d108ef3cf19eb6507747ac0cc15c5
#
_entry.id   287d108ef3cf19eb6507747ac0cc15c5
#
_cell.length_a   1.000
_cell.length_b   1.000
_cell.length_c   1.000
_cell.angle_alpha   90.00
_cell.angle_beta   90.00
_cell.angle_gamma   90.00
#
_symmetry.space_group_name_H-M   'P 1'
#
loop_
_entity.id
_entity.type
_entity.pdbx_description
1 polymer ?
#
loop_
_entity_poly.entity_id
_entity_poly.type
_entity_poly.pdbx_seq_one_letter_code
_entity_poly.pdbx_strand_id
1 'polypeptide(L)'
;MDNSLLAVRDINHKYIVVERKYSELLYQNRYDNSELTYNDMHFIGITGGVGAGKTAILSYLESNYPCRVMLADEIAHDVMEPGRDCYRKLQELFAKDQVFEADGQIDRKRMAQVLFSDEEKRLALNNIVHPAVKQYVIDEMNRERAAQKNEVLILEAALLIEEHYDEICDELWYIYTSEKNRRERLKLNRGYSDEKIDNIFASQLSESTYREVCREEIDNNHLPEDAFSQIDALMKARQVEKVQKRQTTEE
;
A
#
# COMPACT_ATOMS: atom_id res chain seq x y z
N MET A 1 28.69 14.29 -14.56
CA MET A 1 27.50 13.42 -14.63
C MET A 1 27.64 12.47 -13.47
N ASP A 2 27.08 12.85 -12.36
CA ASP A 2 27.22 12.10 -11.10
C ASP A 2 25.93 11.28 -10.86
N ASN A 3 25.99 9.99 -11.20
CA ASN A 3 24.93 9.04 -10.94
C ASN A 3 25.08 8.55 -9.49
N SER A 4 24.61 9.36 -8.54
CA SER A 4 24.54 8.91 -7.15
C SER A 4 23.37 7.96 -6.96
N LEU A 5 23.68 6.69 -6.79
CA LEU A 5 22.78 5.59 -6.48
C LEU A 5 22.54 5.57 -4.97
N LEU A 6 21.29 5.54 -4.54
CA LEU A 6 20.92 5.29 -3.14
C LEU A 6 20.79 3.78 -2.93
N ALA A 7 21.50 3.26 -1.94
CA ALA A 7 21.40 1.86 -1.56
C ALA A 7 20.33 1.70 -0.47
N VAL A 8 19.30 0.93 -0.74
CA VAL A 8 18.24 0.56 0.20
C VAL A 8 18.46 -0.89 0.65
N ARG A 9 18.29 -1.15 1.94
CA ARG A 9 18.49 -2.47 2.54
C ARG A 9 17.22 -3.32 2.34
N ASP A 10 17.34 -4.50 1.74
CA ASP A 10 16.23 -5.45 1.64
C ASP A 10 16.01 -6.20 2.98
N ILE A 11 14.92 -6.97 3.05
CA ILE A 11 14.56 -7.78 4.23
C ILE A 11 15.58 -8.87 4.58
N ASN A 12 16.54 -9.14 3.69
CA ASN A 12 17.66 -10.05 3.91
C ASN A 12 18.99 -9.30 4.13
N HIS A 13 18.96 -8.01 4.48
CA HIS A 13 20.12 -7.14 4.68
C HIS A 13 20.99 -6.91 3.45
N LYS A 14 20.50 -7.15 2.24
CA LYS A 14 21.18 -6.78 1.00
C LYS A 14 20.70 -5.40 0.52
N TYR A 15 21.63 -4.60 0.02
CA TYR A 15 21.33 -3.28 -0.53
C TYR A 15 20.81 -3.40 -1.95
N ILE A 16 19.65 -2.84 -2.24
CA ILE A 16 19.13 -2.67 -3.59
C ILE A 16 19.40 -1.23 -4.01
N VAL A 17 19.93 -1.08 -5.21
CA VAL A 17 20.27 0.22 -5.77
C VAL A 17 19.04 0.77 -6.52
N VAL A 18 18.47 1.86 -6.03
CA VAL A 18 17.34 2.54 -6.67
C VAL A 18 17.85 3.80 -7.38
N GLU A 19 17.46 4.00 -8.64
CA GLU A 19 17.83 5.20 -9.39
C GLU A 19 17.19 6.45 -8.77
N ARG A 20 17.99 7.44 -8.45
CA ARG A 20 17.62 8.76 -7.88
C ARG A 20 16.61 9.56 -8.70
N LYS A 21 16.31 9.10 -9.91
CA LYS A 21 15.41 9.77 -10.86
C LYS A 21 13.94 9.82 -10.40
N TYR A 22 13.52 8.89 -9.55
CA TYR A 22 12.14 8.85 -9.03
C TYR A 22 11.91 9.82 -7.87
N SER A 23 12.90 9.97 -6.98
CA SER A 23 12.78 10.90 -5.85
C SER A 23 12.80 12.37 -6.33
N GLU A 24 13.59 12.69 -7.37
CA GLU A 24 13.61 14.05 -7.94
C GLU A 24 12.31 14.41 -8.68
N LEU A 25 11.66 13.46 -9.37
CA LEU A 25 10.35 13.68 -10.00
C LEU A 25 9.24 13.92 -8.97
N LEU A 26 9.28 13.21 -7.86
CA LEU A 26 8.35 13.40 -6.74
C LEU A 26 8.61 14.72 -6.01
N TYR A 27 9.88 15.12 -5.88
CA TYR A 27 10.28 16.37 -5.25
C TYR A 27 9.91 17.59 -6.12
N GLN A 28 10.12 17.53 -7.44
CA GLN A 28 9.72 18.58 -8.37
C GLN A 28 8.20 18.76 -8.43
N ASN A 29 7.43 17.67 -8.44
CA ASN A 29 5.96 17.77 -8.37
C ASN A 29 5.43 18.33 -7.03
N ARG A 30 6.21 18.30 -5.95
CA ARG A 30 5.84 18.85 -4.65
C ARG A 30 6.09 20.36 -4.55
N TYR A 31 7.00 20.92 -5.35
CA TYR A 31 7.45 22.32 -5.23
C TYR A 31 7.23 23.21 -6.46
N ASP A 32 6.74 22.66 -7.57
CA ASP A 32 6.49 23.46 -8.80
C ASP A 32 5.02 23.94 -8.90
N ASN A 33 4.50 24.44 -7.79
CA ASN A 33 3.12 24.93 -7.69
C ASN A 33 3.06 26.39 -7.26
N SER A 34 3.39 27.31 -8.17
CA SER A 34 3.11 28.74 -7.94
C SER A 34 1.70 29.19 -8.32
N GLU A 35 0.78 28.33 -8.82
CA GLU A 35 -0.60 28.73 -9.17
C GLU A 35 -1.68 27.62 -9.07
N LEU A 36 -1.43 26.46 -8.43
CA LEU A 36 -2.51 25.50 -8.22
C LEU A 36 -3.12 25.69 -6.84
N THR A 37 -4.41 26.05 -6.81
CA THR A 37 -5.26 26.00 -5.62
C THR A 37 -4.94 24.71 -4.85
N TYR A 38 -4.46 24.87 -3.62
CA TYR A 38 -4.07 23.80 -2.70
C TYR A 38 -5.21 22.77 -2.64
N ASN A 39 -5.01 21.63 -3.25
CA ASN A 39 -6.01 20.57 -3.24
C ASN A 39 -5.94 19.89 -1.88
N ASP A 40 -6.98 20.13 -1.09
CA ASP A 40 -7.12 19.69 0.30
C ASP A 40 -7.33 18.16 0.46
N MET A 41 -7.12 17.36 -0.60
CA MET A 41 -7.25 15.90 -0.48
C MET A 41 -6.11 15.32 0.35
N HIS A 42 -6.45 14.58 1.39
CA HIS A 42 -5.51 13.91 2.27
C HIS A 42 -5.31 12.46 1.82
N PHE A 43 -4.06 12.04 1.62
CA PHE A 43 -3.72 10.69 1.18
C PHE A 43 -3.17 9.85 2.32
N ILE A 44 -3.94 8.86 2.76
CA ILE A 44 -3.65 8.00 3.91
C ILE A 44 -3.27 6.60 3.44
N GLY A 45 -2.11 6.11 3.88
CA GLY A 45 -1.75 4.71 3.74
C GLY A 45 -2.20 3.91 4.96
N ILE A 46 -2.92 2.80 4.75
CA ILE A 46 -3.36 1.90 5.84
C ILE A 46 -2.64 0.57 5.73
N THR A 47 -1.91 0.21 6.78
CA THR A 47 -1.19 -1.06 6.87
C THR A 47 -1.50 -1.79 8.18
N GLY A 48 -0.96 -2.99 8.31
CA GLY A 48 -1.09 -3.83 9.51
C GLY A 48 -1.04 -5.29 9.15
N GLY A 49 -0.73 -6.12 10.13
CA GLY A 49 -0.50 -7.54 9.95
C GLY A 49 -1.72 -8.30 9.39
N VAL A 50 -1.47 -9.43 8.79
CA VAL A 50 -2.53 -10.36 8.34
C VAL A 50 -3.39 -10.75 9.54
N GLY A 51 -4.71 -10.64 9.41
CA GLY A 51 -5.66 -10.88 10.52
C GLY A 51 -5.93 -9.66 11.40
N ALA A 52 -5.35 -8.50 11.14
CA ALA A 52 -5.57 -7.27 11.92
C ALA A 52 -6.99 -6.68 11.76
N GLY A 53 -7.75 -7.08 10.72
CA GLY A 53 -9.12 -6.62 10.53
C GLY A 53 -9.24 -5.36 9.67
N LYS A 54 -8.23 -5.05 8.85
CA LYS A 54 -8.21 -3.88 7.95
C LYS A 54 -9.48 -3.74 7.10
N THR A 55 -10.01 -4.85 6.57
CA THR A 55 -11.22 -4.82 5.73
C THR A 55 -12.42 -4.16 6.42
N ALA A 56 -12.66 -4.44 7.70
CA ALA A 56 -13.75 -3.80 8.44
C ALA A 56 -13.52 -2.30 8.62
N ILE A 57 -12.28 -1.90 8.86
CA ILE A 57 -11.86 -0.49 8.97
C ILE A 57 -12.09 0.24 7.64
N LEU A 58 -11.66 -0.34 6.53
CA LEU A 58 -11.84 0.24 5.19
C LEU A 58 -13.32 0.40 4.85
N SER A 59 -14.13 -0.65 5.09
CA SER A 59 -15.58 -0.57 4.86
C SER A 59 -16.25 0.49 5.74
N TYR A 60 -15.79 0.67 6.97
CA TYR A 60 -16.29 1.74 7.85
C TYR A 60 -15.95 3.12 7.29
N LEU A 61 -14.73 3.33 6.85
CA LEU A 61 -14.28 4.60 6.25
C LEU A 61 -15.09 4.93 5.00
N GLU A 62 -15.25 4.00 4.07
CA GLU A 62 -16.04 4.21 2.84
C GLU A 62 -17.52 4.51 3.11
N SER A 63 -18.09 3.91 4.17
CA SER A 63 -19.51 4.10 4.49
C SER A 63 -19.81 5.41 5.22
N ASN A 64 -18.83 6.00 5.90
CA ASN A 64 -19.07 7.13 6.81
C ASN A 64 -18.35 8.42 6.39
N TYR A 65 -17.42 8.36 5.43
CA TYR A 65 -16.62 9.51 5.02
C TYR A 65 -16.56 9.66 3.49
N PRO A 66 -16.43 10.89 2.97
CA PRO A 66 -16.22 11.14 1.54
C PRO A 66 -14.78 10.74 1.15
N CYS A 67 -14.51 9.45 1.12
CA CYS A 67 -13.22 8.88 0.77
C CYS A 67 -13.31 7.88 -0.37
N ARG A 68 -12.17 7.65 -1.01
CA ARG A 68 -11.97 6.57 -1.96
C ARG A 68 -10.89 5.63 -1.44
N VAL A 69 -11.17 4.34 -1.44
CA VAL A 69 -10.21 3.30 -1.06
C VAL A 69 -9.61 2.65 -2.30
N MET A 70 -8.30 2.47 -2.28
CA MET A 70 -7.52 1.69 -3.24
C MET A 70 -6.89 0.51 -2.52
N LEU A 71 -7.00 -0.68 -3.09
CA LEU A 71 -6.40 -1.90 -2.59
C LEU A 71 -5.21 -2.26 -3.48
N ALA A 72 -3.99 -2.26 -2.95
CA ALA A 72 -2.79 -2.53 -3.72
C ALA A 72 -2.80 -3.91 -4.38
N ASP A 73 -3.42 -4.91 -3.74
CA ASP A 73 -3.56 -6.25 -4.28
C ASP A 73 -4.47 -6.25 -5.53
N GLU A 74 -5.56 -5.47 -5.55
CA GLU A 74 -6.43 -5.32 -6.72
C GLU A 74 -5.72 -4.57 -7.84
N ILE A 75 -5.02 -3.50 -7.50
CA ILE A 75 -4.20 -2.75 -8.46
C ILE A 75 -3.12 -3.66 -9.08
N ALA A 76 -2.47 -4.51 -8.28
CA ALA A 76 -1.51 -5.47 -8.79
C ALA A 76 -2.15 -6.43 -9.81
N HIS A 77 -3.39 -6.83 -9.61
CA HIS A 77 -4.14 -7.60 -10.59
C HIS A 77 -4.40 -6.81 -11.87
N ASP A 78 -4.85 -5.56 -11.75
CA ASP A 78 -5.17 -4.70 -12.89
C ASP A 78 -3.94 -4.37 -13.77
N VAL A 79 -2.78 -4.10 -13.16
CA VAL A 79 -1.55 -3.81 -13.91
C VAL A 79 -1.00 -5.04 -14.64
N MET A 80 -1.35 -6.24 -14.17
CA MET A 80 -0.98 -7.52 -14.79
C MET A 80 -1.98 -7.99 -15.85
N GLU A 81 -3.05 -7.24 -16.17
CA GLU A 81 -4.03 -7.61 -17.19
C GLU A 81 -3.46 -7.47 -18.62
N PRO A 82 -3.93 -8.28 -19.59
CA PRO A 82 -3.53 -8.19 -20.97
C PRO A 82 -3.60 -6.78 -21.55
N GLY A 83 -2.57 -6.39 -22.30
CA GLY A 83 -2.47 -5.06 -22.91
C GLY A 83 -1.77 -4.00 -22.04
N ARG A 84 -1.46 -4.28 -20.80
CA ARG A 84 -0.66 -3.41 -19.93
C ARG A 84 0.85 -3.60 -20.15
N ASP A 85 1.64 -2.58 -19.85
CA ASP A 85 3.11 -2.66 -19.95
C ASP A 85 3.70 -3.69 -19.00
N CYS A 86 3.16 -3.77 -17.79
CA CYS A 86 3.53 -4.79 -16.81
C CYS A 86 3.31 -6.19 -17.38
N TYR A 87 2.14 -6.47 -17.96
CA TYR A 87 1.81 -7.75 -18.58
C TYR A 87 2.83 -8.16 -19.65
N ARG A 88 3.24 -7.24 -20.55
CA ARG A 88 4.26 -7.54 -21.58
C ARG A 88 5.59 -7.99 -20.97
N LYS A 89 6.05 -7.33 -19.92
CA LYS A 89 7.26 -7.73 -19.19
C LYS A 89 7.12 -9.10 -18.53
N LEU A 90 5.92 -9.43 -18.04
CA LEU A 90 5.64 -10.76 -17.47
C LEU A 90 5.64 -11.84 -18.55
N GLN A 91 5.14 -11.56 -19.75
CA GLN A 91 5.23 -12.50 -20.86
C GLN A 91 6.70 -12.84 -21.23
N GLU A 92 7.59 -11.86 -21.17
CA GLU A 92 9.03 -12.07 -21.39
C GLU A 92 9.65 -12.89 -20.24
N LEU A 93 9.34 -12.55 -18.98
CA LEU A 93 9.85 -13.24 -17.79
C LEU A 93 9.45 -14.73 -17.77
N PHE A 94 8.20 -15.02 -18.09
CA PHE A 94 7.60 -16.35 -18.02
C PHE A 94 7.48 -17.04 -19.38
N ALA A 95 8.23 -16.61 -20.39
CA ALA A 95 8.12 -17.14 -21.76
C ALA A 95 8.26 -18.68 -21.87
N LYS A 96 8.93 -19.32 -20.90
CA LYS A 96 9.19 -20.77 -20.87
C LYS A 96 8.31 -21.55 -19.89
N ASP A 97 7.47 -20.87 -19.10
CA ASP A 97 6.82 -21.47 -17.92
C ASP A 97 5.33 -21.83 -18.16
N GLN A 98 4.80 -21.52 -19.34
CA GLN A 98 3.40 -21.83 -19.70
C GLN A 98 2.37 -21.30 -18.68
N VAL A 99 2.62 -20.13 -18.10
CA VAL A 99 1.74 -19.49 -17.10
C VAL A 99 0.63 -18.65 -17.71
N PHE A 100 0.51 -18.64 -19.04
CA PHE A 100 -0.53 -17.93 -19.75
C PHE A 100 -1.51 -18.93 -20.39
N GLU A 101 -2.81 -18.66 -20.27
CA GLU A 101 -3.86 -19.42 -20.92
C GLU A 101 -3.95 -19.08 -22.43
N ALA A 102 -4.74 -19.85 -23.17
CA ALA A 102 -4.89 -19.66 -24.61
C ALA A 102 -5.53 -18.31 -24.99
N ASP A 103 -6.32 -17.73 -24.10
CA ASP A 103 -6.93 -16.40 -24.23
C ASP A 103 -6.01 -15.27 -23.75
N GLY A 104 -4.80 -15.59 -23.31
CA GLY A 104 -3.81 -14.64 -22.79
C GLY A 104 -3.94 -14.32 -21.31
N GLN A 105 -4.94 -14.85 -20.60
CA GLN A 105 -5.04 -14.65 -19.15
C GLN A 105 -3.91 -15.36 -18.41
N ILE A 106 -3.53 -14.82 -17.23
CA ILE A 106 -2.53 -15.45 -16.38
C ILE A 106 -3.16 -16.60 -15.60
N ASP A 107 -2.64 -17.83 -15.80
CA ASP A 107 -2.92 -18.95 -14.89
C ASP A 107 -2.21 -18.71 -13.55
N ARG A 108 -2.93 -18.07 -12.62
CA ARG A 108 -2.41 -17.70 -11.28
C ARG A 108 -1.93 -18.91 -10.49
N LYS A 109 -2.54 -20.07 -10.68
CA LYS A 109 -2.15 -21.31 -9.99
C LYS A 109 -0.80 -21.79 -10.47
N ARG A 110 -0.60 -21.83 -11.80
CA ARG A 110 0.71 -22.18 -12.39
C ARG A 110 1.77 -21.15 -12.04
N MET A 111 1.46 -19.87 -12.16
CA MET A 111 2.38 -18.80 -11.77
C MET A 111 2.81 -18.95 -10.30
N ALA A 112 1.88 -19.19 -9.39
CA ALA A 112 2.19 -19.40 -7.98
C ALA A 112 3.10 -20.64 -7.76
N GLN A 113 2.90 -21.72 -8.52
CA GLN A 113 3.77 -22.90 -8.46
C GLN A 113 5.20 -22.60 -8.93
N VAL A 114 5.35 -21.85 -10.03
CA VAL A 114 6.66 -21.42 -10.53
C VAL A 114 7.37 -20.55 -9.50
N LEU A 115 6.67 -19.56 -8.95
CA LEU A 115 7.22 -18.62 -7.97
C LEU A 115 7.57 -19.28 -6.63
N PHE A 116 6.86 -20.35 -6.27
CA PHE A 116 7.17 -21.12 -5.06
C PHE A 116 8.49 -21.89 -5.18
N SER A 117 8.82 -22.34 -6.39
CA SER A 117 10.03 -23.15 -6.66
C SER A 117 11.23 -22.34 -7.17
N ASP A 118 11.02 -21.08 -7.56
CA ASP A 118 12.05 -20.24 -8.20
C ASP A 118 12.06 -18.84 -7.55
N GLU A 119 12.98 -18.64 -6.60
CA GLU A 119 13.13 -17.37 -5.88
C GLU A 119 13.60 -16.23 -6.79
N GLU A 120 14.45 -16.51 -7.79
CA GLU A 120 14.92 -15.49 -8.73
C GLU A 120 13.75 -14.94 -9.55
N LYS A 121 12.86 -15.82 -10.04
CA LYS A 121 11.64 -15.40 -10.73
C LYS A 121 10.68 -14.64 -9.84
N ARG A 122 10.57 -15.02 -8.57
CA ARG A 122 9.76 -14.29 -7.60
C ARG A 122 10.27 -12.86 -7.40
N LEU A 123 11.57 -12.69 -7.25
CA LEU A 123 12.20 -11.37 -7.14
C LEU A 123 12.05 -10.57 -8.46
N ALA A 124 12.24 -11.21 -9.60
CA ALA A 124 12.07 -10.56 -10.90
C ALA A 124 10.62 -10.10 -11.14
N LEU A 125 9.63 -10.92 -10.75
CA LEU A 125 8.21 -10.53 -10.78
C LEU A 125 7.96 -9.31 -9.90
N ASN A 126 8.43 -9.31 -8.66
CA ASN A 126 8.25 -8.19 -7.74
C ASN A 126 8.87 -6.90 -8.32
N ASN A 127 10.06 -6.98 -8.91
CA ASN A 127 10.73 -5.85 -9.57
C ASN A 127 9.97 -5.31 -10.80
N ILE A 128 9.05 -6.08 -11.36
CA ILE A 128 8.17 -5.63 -12.46
C ILE A 128 6.86 -5.07 -11.89
N VAL A 129 6.23 -5.78 -10.95
CA VAL A 129 4.87 -5.48 -10.48
C VAL A 129 4.85 -4.32 -9.49
N HIS A 130 5.76 -4.29 -8.50
CA HIS A 130 5.72 -3.24 -7.45
C HIS A 130 5.87 -1.83 -8.03
N PRO A 131 6.82 -1.54 -8.94
CA PRO A 131 6.90 -0.22 -9.57
C PRO A 131 5.66 0.12 -10.41
N ALA A 132 5.06 -0.87 -11.07
CA ALA A 132 3.85 -0.64 -11.86
C ALA A 132 2.64 -0.29 -10.97
N VAL A 133 2.50 -0.96 -9.82
CA VAL A 133 1.48 -0.63 -8.80
C VAL A 133 1.73 0.77 -8.24
N LYS A 134 2.97 1.10 -7.86
CA LYS A 134 3.31 2.42 -7.30
C LYS A 134 3.02 3.54 -8.30
N GLN A 135 3.36 3.35 -9.57
CA GLN A 135 3.04 4.32 -10.62
C GLN A 135 1.53 4.49 -10.81
N TYR A 136 0.77 3.39 -10.82
CA TYR A 136 -0.69 3.45 -10.89
C TYR A 136 -1.28 4.24 -9.72
N VAL A 137 -0.81 4.00 -8.50
CA VAL A 137 -1.23 4.72 -7.30
C VAL A 137 -0.95 6.22 -7.41
N ILE A 138 0.24 6.60 -7.89
CA ILE A 138 0.61 8.01 -8.11
C ILE A 138 -0.31 8.66 -9.15
N ASP A 139 -0.58 7.96 -10.26
CA ASP A 139 -1.46 8.47 -11.31
C ASP A 139 -2.89 8.66 -10.80
N GLU A 140 -3.43 7.73 -10.02
CA GLU A 140 -4.76 7.84 -9.40
C GLU A 140 -4.81 8.95 -8.35
N MET A 141 -3.78 9.09 -7.51
CA MET A 141 -3.67 10.19 -6.56
C MET A 141 -3.73 11.55 -7.28
N ASN A 142 -3.00 11.70 -8.39
CA ASN A 142 -3.02 12.95 -9.16
C ASN A 142 -4.38 13.19 -9.83
N ARG A 143 -5.06 12.15 -10.31
CA ARG A 143 -6.43 12.26 -10.85
C ARG A 143 -7.44 12.67 -9.79
N GLU A 144 -7.39 12.08 -8.60
CA GLU A 144 -8.28 12.45 -7.49
C GLU A 144 -8.04 13.89 -7.03
N ARG A 145 -6.77 14.31 -6.94
CA ARG A 145 -6.41 15.69 -6.65
C ARG A 145 -6.98 16.67 -7.69
N ALA A 146 -6.88 16.36 -8.96
CA ALA A 146 -7.43 17.17 -10.04
C ALA A 146 -8.97 17.18 -10.06
N ALA A 147 -9.60 16.05 -9.75
CA ALA A 147 -11.06 15.90 -9.76
C ALA A 147 -11.74 16.57 -8.57
N GLN A 148 -11.05 16.77 -7.45
CA GLN A 148 -11.56 17.36 -6.19
C GLN A 148 -12.87 16.73 -5.69
N LYS A 149 -13.04 15.43 -5.96
CA LYS A 149 -14.28 14.71 -5.65
C LYS A 149 -14.29 14.17 -4.22
N ASN A 150 -13.15 13.64 -3.78
CA ASN A 150 -13.00 13.03 -2.47
C ASN A 150 -12.09 13.89 -1.59
N GLU A 151 -12.41 13.98 -0.31
CA GLU A 151 -11.59 14.70 0.67
C GLU A 151 -10.43 13.85 1.17
N VAL A 152 -10.57 12.52 1.09
CA VAL A 152 -9.58 11.55 1.54
C VAL A 152 -9.40 10.47 0.48
N LEU A 153 -8.16 10.17 0.14
CA LEU A 153 -7.75 9.00 -0.60
C LEU A 153 -7.07 8.02 0.37
N ILE A 154 -7.42 6.75 0.27
CA ILE A 154 -6.87 5.71 1.13
C ILE A 154 -6.21 4.65 0.26
N LEU A 155 -5.00 4.25 0.61
CA LEU A 155 -4.33 3.09 0.05
C LEU A 155 -4.15 2.02 1.12
N GLU A 156 -4.67 0.84 0.89
CA GLU A 156 -4.32 -0.34 1.69
C GLU A 156 -3.28 -1.17 0.95
N ALA A 157 -2.16 -1.44 1.62
CA ALA A 157 -1.15 -2.35 1.13
C ALA A 157 -0.45 -3.08 2.28
N ALA A 158 -0.12 -4.35 2.03
CA ALA A 158 0.63 -5.16 2.99
C ALA A 158 2.10 -4.71 3.11
N LEU A 159 2.69 -4.23 2.01
CA LEU A 159 4.10 -3.82 1.90
C LEU A 159 4.27 -2.29 1.86
N LEU A 160 3.40 -1.55 2.55
CA LEU A 160 3.34 -0.09 2.51
C LEU A 160 4.66 0.57 2.92
N ILE A 161 5.29 0.05 3.96
CA ILE A 161 6.55 0.54 4.51
C ILE A 161 7.73 0.06 3.66
N GLU A 162 7.75 -1.23 3.30
CA GLU A 162 8.83 -1.84 2.53
C GLU A 162 8.97 -1.24 1.13
N GLU A 163 7.85 -0.80 0.55
CA GLU A 163 7.80 -0.16 -0.78
C GLU A 163 7.82 1.38 -0.69
N HIS A 164 8.15 1.94 0.48
CA HIS A 164 8.33 3.39 0.69
C HIS A 164 7.12 4.22 0.25
N TYR A 165 5.91 3.82 0.63
CA TYR A 165 4.72 4.62 0.38
C TYR A 165 4.58 5.82 1.33
N ASP A 166 5.35 5.87 2.41
CA ASP A 166 5.55 7.04 3.28
C ASP A 166 6.07 8.27 2.52
N GLU A 167 6.74 8.06 1.37
CA GLU A 167 7.20 9.15 0.49
C GLU A 167 6.06 9.83 -0.30
N ILE A 168 4.93 9.14 -0.52
CA ILE A 168 3.82 9.63 -1.34
C ILE A 168 2.51 9.81 -0.57
N CYS A 169 2.30 9.07 0.52
CA CYS A 169 1.20 9.28 1.44
C CYS A 169 1.48 10.49 2.35
N ASP A 170 0.45 11.24 2.72
CA ASP A 170 0.60 12.33 3.68
C ASP A 170 0.82 11.79 5.10
N GLU A 171 0.30 10.58 5.37
CA GLU A 171 0.54 9.83 6.60
C GLU A 171 0.24 8.35 6.43
N LEU A 172 0.80 7.53 7.34
CA LEU A 172 0.51 6.11 7.44
C LEU A 172 -0.22 5.80 8.75
N TRP A 173 -1.23 4.92 8.66
CA TRP A 173 -2.00 4.38 9.78
C TRP A 173 -1.71 2.91 9.98
N TYR A 174 -1.36 2.53 11.21
CA TYR A 174 -1.16 1.16 11.60
C TYR A 174 -2.41 0.60 12.27
N ILE A 175 -3.02 -0.43 11.69
CA ILE A 175 -4.10 -1.17 12.34
C ILE A 175 -3.47 -2.24 13.23
N TYR A 176 -3.43 -1.96 14.52
CA TYR A 176 -2.87 -2.85 15.51
C TYR A 176 -3.88 -3.88 15.99
N THR A 177 -3.47 -5.11 16.02
CA THR A 177 -4.16 -6.23 16.68
C THR A 177 -3.10 -7.19 17.19
N SER A 178 -3.19 -7.57 18.45
CA SER A 178 -2.23 -8.47 19.09
C SER A 178 -2.10 -9.79 18.32
N GLU A 179 -0.91 -10.38 18.37
CA GLU A 179 -0.64 -11.66 17.71
C GLU A 179 -1.66 -12.72 18.13
N LYS A 180 -2.02 -12.78 19.42
CA LYS A 180 -3.02 -13.69 19.94
C LYS A 180 -4.37 -13.55 19.21
N ASN A 181 -4.89 -12.33 19.13
CA ASN A 181 -6.19 -12.07 18.50
C ASN A 181 -6.13 -12.30 16.98
N ARG A 182 -5.04 -11.94 16.32
CA ARG A 182 -4.82 -12.22 14.90
C ARG A 182 -4.81 -13.73 14.62
N ARG A 183 -4.12 -14.51 15.46
CA ARG A 183 -4.07 -15.97 15.38
C ARG A 183 -5.46 -16.59 15.51
N GLU A 184 -6.22 -16.17 16.49
CA GLU A 184 -7.60 -16.63 16.70
C GLU A 184 -8.48 -16.29 15.49
N ARG A 185 -8.42 -15.07 14.98
CA ARG A 185 -9.17 -14.64 13.78
C ARG A 185 -8.77 -15.44 12.54
N LEU A 186 -7.50 -15.72 12.32
CA LEU A 186 -7.02 -16.49 11.17
C LEU A 186 -7.46 -17.96 11.23
N LYS A 187 -7.43 -18.57 12.42
CA LYS A 187 -7.96 -19.91 12.61
C LYS A 187 -9.47 -19.98 12.35
N LEU A 188 -10.22 -19.05 12.95
CA LEU A 188 -11.68 -19.05 12.87
C LEU A 188 -12.18 -18.74 11.46
N ASN A 189 -11.66 -17.68 10.83
CA ASN A 189 -12.21 -17.15 9.59
C ASN A 189 -11.59 -17.76 8.33
N ARG A 190 -10.35 -18.30 8.42
CA ARG A 190 -9.60 -18.83 7.26
C ARG A 190 -9.19 -20.29 7.41
N GLY A 191 -9.41 -20.90 8.58
CA GLY A 191 -9.02 -22.29 8.84
C GLY A 191 -7.51 -22.54 8.75
N TYR A 192 -6.67 -21.52 9.02
CA TYR A 192 -5.23 -21.66 8.92
C TYR A 192 -4.67 -22.49 10.08
N SER A 193 -3.69 -23.36 9.78
CA SER A 193 -2.92 -24.09 10.79
C SER A 193 -1.96 -23.15 11.53
N ASP A 194 -1.54 -23.54 12.73
CA ASP A 194 -0.55 -22.80 13.51
C ASP A 194 0.75 -22.60 12.73
N GLU A 195 1.26 -23.64 12.09
CA GLU A 195 2.46 -23.57 11.26
C GLU A 195 2.36 -22.52 10.15
N LYS A 196 1.20 -22.46 9.44
CA LYS A 196 0.97 -21.46 8.40
C LYS A 196 0.93 -20.04 8.99
N ILE A 197 0.32 -19.89 10.17
CA ILE A 197 0.23 -18.60 10.85
C ILE A 197 1.61 -18.14 11.32
N ASP A 198 2.43 -19.05 11.88
CA ASP A 198 3.79 -18.74 12.31
C ASP A 198 4.66 -18.26 11.14
N ASN A 199 4.57 -18.94 9.99
CA ASN A 199 5.27 -18.52 8.77
C ASN A 199 4.81 -17.13 8.28
N ILE A 200 3.50 -16.84 8.33
CA ILE A 200 2.97 -15.52 7.98
C ILE A 200 3.53 -14.45 8.94
N PHE A 201 3.49 -14.70 10.24
CA PHE A 201 3.97 -13.72 11.23
C PHE A 201 5.47 -13.49 11.12
N ALA A 202 6.25 -14.55 10.88
CA ALA A 202 7.70 -14.45 10.68
C ALA A 202 8.10 -13.65 9.42
N SER A 203 7.22 -13.54 8.42
CA SER A 203 7.47 -12.80 7.19
C SER A 203 7.04 -11.33 7.25
N GLN A 204 6.40 -10.90 8.34
CA GLN A 204 5.91 -9.53 8.50
C GLN A 204 6.89 -8.66 9.30
N LEU A 205 6.78 -7.36 9.12
CA LEU A 205 7.51 -6.39 9.95
C LEU A 205 7.11 -6.53 11.43
N SER A 206 8.02 -6.14 12.30
CA SER A 206 7.77 -6.10 13.74
C SER A 206 6.77 -5.00 14.10
N GLU A 207 6.05 -5.17 15.22
CA GLU A 207 5.17 -4.11 15.74
C GLU A 207 5.92 -2.80 16.01
N SER A 208 7.19 -2.89 16.47
CA SER A 208 8.03 -1.72 16.69
C SER A 208 8.29 -0.95 15.39
N THR A 209 8.51 -1.64 14.27
CA THR A 209 8.72 -1.01 12.97
C THR A 209 7.45 -0.27 12.49
N TYR A 210 6.28 -0.89 12.65
CA TYR A 210 5.02 -0.21 12.32
C TYR A 210 4.82 1.05 13.16
N ARG A 211 5.08 1.00 14.48
CA ARG A 211 4.94 2.14 15.38
C ARG A 211 5.96 3.25 15.13
N GLU A 212 7.14 2.91 14.63
CA GLU A 212 8.17 3.89 14.29
C GLU A 212 7.83 4.70 13.04
N VAL A 213 7.23 4.04 12.03
CA VAL A 213 6.98 4.64 10.71
C VAL A 213 5.57 5.22 10.60
N CYS A 214 4.57 4.55 11.18
CA CYS A 214 3.18 5.01 11.08
C CYS A 214 2.90 6.13 12.09
N ARG A 215 2.22 7.18 11.60
CA ARG A 215 1.86 8.33 12.43
C ARG A 215 0.79 8.00 13.46
N GLU A 216 -0.19 7.18 13.07
CA GLU A 216 -1.32 6.82 13.90
C GLU A 216 -1.41 5.31 14.08
N GLU A 217 -1.74 4.88 15.29
CA GLU A 217 -2.08 3.49 15.62
C GLU A 217 -3.55 3.39 15.97
N ILE A 218 -4.27 2.49 15.33
CA ILE A 218 -5.68 2.18 15.61
C ILE A 218 -5.72 0.80 16.27
N ASP A 219 -6.05 0.76 17.55
CA ASP A 219 -6.22 -0.49 18.29
C ASP A 219 -7.52 -1.19 17.91
N ASN A 220 -7.38 -2.36 17.27
CA ASN A 220 -8.48 -3.21 16.84
C ASN A 220 -8.51 -4.56 17.58
N ASN A 221 -8.14 -4.55 18.87
CA ASN A 221 -8.14 -5.75 19.71
C ASN A 221 -9.51 -6.08 20.32
N HIS A 222 -10.39 -5.11 20.42
CA HIS A 222 -11.65 -5.19 21.15
C HIS A 222 -12.86 -5.27 20.19
N LEU A 223 -13.93 -4.57 20.51
CA LEU A 223 -15.08 -4.47 19.63
C LEU A 223 -14.77 -3.58 18.41
N PRO A 224 -15.37 -3.83 17.24
CA PRO A 224 -15.18 -2.98 16.07
C PRO A 224 -15.50 -1.50 16.34
N GLU A 225 -16.49 -1.22 17.18
CA GLU A 225 -16.93 0.13 17.57
C GLU A 225 -15.84 0.93 18.30
N ASP A 226 -14.95 0.24 19.03
CA ASP A 226 -13.81 0.90 19.69
C ASP A 226 -12.80 1.42 18.65
N ALA A 227 -12.52 0.64 17.61
CA ALA A 227 -11.67 1.05 16.51
C ALA A 227 -12.34 2.16 15.68
N PHE A 228 -13.64 2.07 15.42
CA PHE A 228 -14.40 3.09 14.69
C PHE A 228 -14.40 4.43 15.44
N SER A 229 -14.54 4.42 16.76
CA SER A 229 -14.47 5.63 17.58
C SER A 229 -13.09 6.32 17.50
N GLN A 230 -12.00 5.55 17.41
CA GLN A 230 -10.65 6.09 17.19
C GLN A 230 -10.54 6.73 15.80
N ILE A 231 -11.10 6.09 14.76
CA ILE A 231 -11.15 6.63 13.40
C ILE A 231 -11.92 7.95 13.37
N ASP A 232 -13.10 8.01 14.00
CA ASP A 232 -13.92 9.22 14.06
C ASP A 232 -13.16 10.38 14.70
N ALA A 233 -12.42 10.12 15.78
CA ALA A 233 -11.60 11.12 16.44
C ALA A 233 -10.48 11.63 15.51
N LEU A 234 -9.79 10.74 14.81
CA LEU A 234 -8.75 11.09 13.86
C LEU A 234 -9.29 11.92 12.69
N MET A 235 -10.38 11.48 12.08
CA MET A 235 -11.01 12.18 10.95
C MET A 235 -11.52 13.56 11.35
N LYS A 236 -12.09 13.69 12.54
CA LYS A 236 -12.52 14.98 13.09
C LYS A 236 -11.35 15.92 13.34
N ALA A 237 -10.24 15.42 13.89
CA ALA A 237 -9.05 16.25 14.12
C ALA A 237 -8.52 16.84 12.81
N ARG A 238 -8.50 16.06 11.73
CA ARG A 238 -8.05 16.50 10.39
C ARG A 238 -8.95 17.57 9.80
N GLN A 239 -10.26 17.47 9.99
CA GLN A 239 -11.18 18.52 9.54
C GLN A 239 -10.90 19.84 10.23
N VAL A 240 -10.58 19.83 11.53
CA VAL A 240 -10.23 21.03 12.28
C VAL A 240 -8.92 21.64 11.80
N GLU A 241 -7.88 20.82 11.58
CA GLU A 241 -6.59 21.27 11.04
C GLU A 241 -6.74 21.92 9.66
N LYS A 242 -7.59 21.34 8.81
CA LYS A 242 -7.90 21.85 7.47
C LYS A 242 -8.54 23.24 7.53
N VAL A 243 -9.50 23.44 8.41
CA VAL A 243 -10.18 24.74 8.59
C VAL A 243 -9.20 25.80 9.11
N GLN A 244 -8.34 25.45 10.06
CA GLN A 244 -7.34 26.38 10.61
C GLN A 244 -6.30 26.80 9.56
N LYS A 245 -5.81 25.87 8.71
CA LYS A 245 -4.88 26.19 7.63
C LYS A 245 -5.47 27.15 6.59
N ARG A 246 -6.75 26.99 6.23
CA ARG A 246 -7.43 27.92 5.31
C ARG A 246 -7.49 29.33 5.87
N GLN A 247 -7.82 29.49 7.15
CA GLN A 247 -7.89 30.80 7.81
C GLN A 247 -6.54 31.52 7.87
N THR A 248 -5.44 30.79 8.04
CA THR A 248 -4.08 31.38 8.08
C THR A 248 -3.51 31.71 6.69
N THR A 249 -4.09 31.21 5.62
CA THR A 249 -3.64 31.48 4.23
C THR A 249 -4.38 32.67 3.61
N GLU A 250 -5.52 33.07 4.19
CA GLU A 250 -6.34 34.23 3.75
C GLU A 250 -5.98 35.55 4.47
N GLU A 251 -5.04 35.49 5.47
CA GLU A 251 -4.44 36.67 6.11
C GLU A 251 -3.07 37.02 5.48
#